data_eca84a6ebdade96853d5e9d7a00a9223
#
_entry.id   eca84a6ebdade96853d5e9d7a00a9223
#
_cell.length_a   1.000
_cell.length_b   1.000
_cell.length_c   1.000
_cell.angle_alpha   90.00
_cell.angle_beta   90.00
_cell.angle_gamma   90.00
#
_symmetry.space_group_name_H-M   'P 1'
#
loop_
_entity.id
_entity.type
_entity.pdbx_description
1 polymer ?
#
loop_
_entity_poly.entity_id
_entity_poly.type
_entity_poly.pdbx_seq_one_letter_code
_entity_poly.pdbx_strand_id
1 'polypeptide(L)'
;MGKDYYQTLGLARGASDEEIKRAYRRQALRYHPDKNKEPGAEEKFKEIAEAYDVLSDPRKREIFDRYGEEGLKGSEAAAKKDGIVNGVKA
;
A
#
# COMPACT_ATOMS: atom_id res chain seq x y z
N MET A 1 -10.65 -3.26 -12.40
CA MET A 1 -9.44 -2.54 -12.38
C MET A 1 -9.16 -1.96 -11.05
N GLY A 2 -8.26 -2.48 -10.30
CA GLY A 2 -7.85 -1.93 -9.04
C GLY A 2 -6.64 -1.04 -9.20
N LYS A 3 -6.15 -0.55 -8.08
CA LYS A 3 -4.94 0.23 -8.07
C LYS A 3 -3.73 -0.62 -8.43
N ASP A 4 -2.79 0.00 -9.10
CA ASP A 4 -1.52 -0.65 -9.39
C ASP A 4 -0.48 -0.09 -8.44
N TYR A 5 -0.20 -0.83 -7.38
CA TYR A 5 0.72 -0.36 -6.36
C TYR A 5 2.14 -0.26 -6.88
N TYR A 6 2.50 -1.09 -7.85
CA TYR A 6 3.82 -0.95 -8.46
C TYR A 6 3.93 0.39 -9.17
N GLN A 7 2.90 0.73 -9.91
CA GLN A 7 2.90 1.99 -10.62
C GLN A 7 2.89 3.17 -9.67
N THR A 8 2.19 3.05 -8.57
CA THR A 8 2.17 4.10 -7.56
C THR A 8 3.57 4.43 -7.09
N LEU A 9 4.41 3.41 -6.94
CA LEU A 9 5.79 3.62 -6.54
C LEU A 9 6.73 3.87 -7.72
N GLY A 10 6.21 3.80 -8.95
CA GLY A 10 7.03 3.99 -10.12
C GLY A 10 7.87 2.78 -10.45
N LEU A 11 7.37 1.60 -10.17
CA LEU A 11 8.09 0.37 -10.37
C LEU A 11 7.38 -0.53 -11.37
N ALA A 12 8.14 -1.45 -11.93
CA ALA A 12 7.58 -2.49 -12.79
C ALA A 12 7.20 -3.68 -11.92
N ARG A 13 6.29 -4.49 -12.42
CA ARG A 13 5.95 -5.72 -11.72
C ARG A 13 7.18 -6.60 -11.66
N GLY A 14 7.34 -7.27 -10.54
CA GLY A 14 8.53 -8.08 -10.35
C GLY A 14 9.67 -7.34 -9.70
N ALA A 15 9.45 -6.11 -9.26
CA ALA A 15 10.47 -5.35 -8.56
C ALA A 15 10.88 -6.10 -7.30
N SER A 16 12.15 -5.98 -6.95
CA SER A 16 12.68 -6.63 -5.78
C SER A 16 12.28 -5.88 -4.52
N ASP A 17 12.44 -6.55 -3.38
CA ASP A 17 12.13 -5.91 -2.10
C ASP A 17 12.95 -4.65 -1.90
N GLU A 18 14.19 -4.68 -2.32
CA GLU A 18 15.04 -3.51 -2.21
C GLU A 18 14.58 -2.36 -3.08
N GLU A 19 14.15 -2.69 -4.29
CA GLU A 19 13.64 -1.68 -5.19
C GLU A 19 12.38 -1.04 -4.63
N ILE A 20 11.54 -1.86 -4.04
CA ILE A 20 10.30 -1.37 -3.43
C ILE A 20 10.64 -0.42 -2.29
N LYS A 21 11.58 -0.81 -1.44
CA LYS A 21 11.96 0.02 -0.30
C LYS A 21 12.56 1.35 -0.75
N ARG A 22 13.42 1.32 -1.75
CA ARG A 22 14.03 2.53 -2.25
C ARG A 22 12.99 3.46 -2.86
N ALA A 23 12.10 2.89 -3.64
CA ALA A 23 11.06 3.68 -4.29
C ALA A 23 10.17 4.34 -3.24
N TYR A 24 9.82 3.59 -2.20
CA TYR A 24 9.01 4.14 -1.14
C TYR A 24 9.70 5.32 -0.47
N ARG A 25 10.96 5.16 -0.13
CA ARG A 25 11.70 6.23 0.53
C ARG A 25 11.75 7.48 -0.32
N ARG A 26 12.05 7.31 -1.60
CA ARG A 26 12.14 8.43 -2.51
C ARG A 26 10.81 9.15 -2.65
N GLN A 27 9.75 8.40 -2.84
CA GLN A 27 8.44 9.00 -3.02
C GLN A 27 7.92 9.60 -1.72
N ALA A 28 8.17 8.94 -0.60
CA ALA A 28 7.72 9.45 0.68
C ALA A 28 8.37 10.79 1.00
N LEU A 29 9.64 10.94 0.68
CA LEU A 29 10.32 12.20 0.91
C LEU A 29 9.75 13.29 0.00
N ARG A 30 9.41 12.91 -1.22
CA ARG A 30 8.91 13.87 -2.19
C ARG A 30 7.55 14.42 -1.80
N TYR A 31 6.70 13.58 -1.23
CA TYR A 31 5.33 13.97 -0.92
C TYR A 31 5.05 14.09 0.56
N HIS A 32 6.09 14.12 1.37
CA HIS A 32 5.90 14.22 2.81
C HIS A 32 5.16 15.51 3.16
N PRO A 33 4.12 15.44 3.99
CA PRO A 33 3.30 16.63 4.28
C PRO A 33 4.08 17.78 4.86
N ASP A 34 5.15 17.51 5.59
CA ASP A 34 5.95 18.57 6.17
C ASP A 34 6.77 19.32 5.12
N LYS A 35 7.13 18.63 4.05
CA LYS A 35 7.99 19.22 3.02
C LYS A 35 7.23 19.67 1.80
N ASN A 36 6.12 19.05 1.53
CA ASN A 36 5.33 19.34 0.34
C ASN A 36 3.94 19.76 0.76
N LYS A 37 3.64 21.03 0.58
CA LYS A 37 2.33 21.56 0.98
C LYS A 37 1.37 21.70 -0.18
N GLU A 38 1.73 21.15 -1.31
CA GLU A 38 0.88 21.26 -2.49
C GLU A 38 -0.42 20.48 -2.31
N PRO A 39 -1.49 20.96 -2.94
CA PRO A 39 -2.74 20.20 -2.91
C PRO A 39 -2.53 18.82 -3.49
N GLY A 40 -3.03 17.80 -2.81
CA GLY A 40 -2.88 16.44 -3.28
C GLY A 40 -1.64 15.74 -2.83
N ALA A 41 -0.68 16.47 -2.24
CA ALA A 41 0.54 15.82 -1.78
C ALA A 41 0.25 14.85 -0.66
N GLU A 42 -0.65 15.21 0.23
CA GLU A 42 -1.01 14.34 1.34
C GLU A 42 -1.68 13.07 0.84
N GLU A 43 -2.52 13.19 -0.15
CA GLU A 43 -3.17 12.01 -0.73
C GLU A 43 -2.16 11.11 -1.41
N LYS A 44 -1.22 11.73 -2.12
CA LYS A 44 -0.17 10.96 -2.76
C LYS A 44 0.66 10.21 -1.73
N PHE A 45 0.97 10.87 -0.64
CA PHE A 45 1.72 10.24 0.43
C PHE A 45 0.99 9.03 0.99
N LYS A 46 -0.31 9.16 1.17
CA LYS A 46 -1.11 8.04 1.66
C LYS A 46 -1.11 6.87 0.67
N GLU A 47 -1.22 7.18 -0.61
CA GLU A 47 -1.19 6.14 -1.63
C GLU A 47 0.15 5.43 -1.64
N ILE A 48 1.22 6.19 -1.50
CA ILE A 48 2.55 5.62 -1.48
C ILE A 48 2.72 4.71 -0.27
N ALA A 49 2.25 5.15 0.87
CA ALA A 49 2.34 4.34 2.09
C ALA A 49 1.53 3.05 1.95
N GLU A 50 0.37 3.15 1.35
CA GLU A 50 -0.46 1.97 1.14
C GLU A 50 0.22 0.99 0.19
N ALA A 51 0.80 1.50 -0.87
CA ALA A 51 1.49 0.66 -1.83
C ALA A 51 2.64 -0.07 -1.16
N TYR A 52 3.39 0.64 -0.34
CA TYR A 52 4.51 0.02 0.35
C TYR A 52 4.03 -1.04 1.33
N ASP A 53 2.94 -0.76 2.04
CA ASP A 53 2.39 -1.72 2.98
C ASP A 53 2.03 -3.04 2.30
N VAL A 54 1.46 -2.93 1.11
CA VAL A 54 1.08 -4.11 0.36
C VAL A 54 2.30 -4.83 -0.22
N LEU A 55 3.18 -4.08 -0.86
CA LEU A 55 4.28 -4.69 -1.60
C LEU A 55 5.42 -5.16 -0.70
N SER A 56 5.51 -4.62 0.50
CA SER A 56 6.56 -5.05 1.43
C SER A 56 6.17 -6.28 2.23
N ASP A 57 4.90 -6.62 2.24
CA ASP A 57 4.41 -7.80 2.95
C ASP A 57 4.28 -8.94 1.94
N PRO A 58 5.05 -10.03 2.10
CA PRO A 58 5.00 -11.12 1.12
C PRO A 58 3.61 -11.68 0.92
N ARG A 59 2.83 -11.76 1.98
CA ARG A 59 1.50 -12.31 1.87
C ARG A 59 0.58 -11.38 1.10
N LYS A 60 0.58 -10.11 1.45
CA LYS A 60 -0.25 -9.15 0.74
C LYS A 60 0.19 -8.98 -0.70
N ARG A 61 1.50 -9.00 -0.91
CA ARG A 61 2.03 -8.89 -2.27
C ARG A 61 1.55 -10.06 -3.14
N GLU A 62 1.56 -11.25 -2.59
CA GLU A 62 1.10 -12.41 -3.34
C GLU A 62 -0.37 -12.28 -3.67
N ILE A 63 -1.18 -11.84 -2.72
CA ILE A 63 -2.60 -11.67 -2.97
C ILE A 63 -2.82 -10.62 -4.05
N PHE A 64 -2.10 -9.52 -3.96
CA PHE A 64 -2.23 -8.47 -4.95
C PHE A 64 -1.79 -8.94 -6.33
N ASP A 65 -0.70 -9.70 -6.39
CA ASP A 65 -0.20 -10.17 -7.68
C ASP A 65 -1.19 -11.11 -8.35
N ARG A 66 -1.93 -11.87 -7.56
CA ARG A 66 -2.88 -12.82 -8.11
C ARG A 66 -4.24 -12.21 -8.39
N TYR A 67 -4.75 -11.43 -7.48
CA TYR A 67 -6.13 -10.97 -7.53
C TYR A 67 -6.28 -9.47 -7.63
N GLY A 68 -5.20 -8.73 -7.54
CA GLY A 68 -5.28 -7.29 -7.58
C GLY A 68 -5.81 -6.71 -6.28
N GLU A 69 -6.18 -5.45 -6.36
CA GLU A 69 -6.64 -4.73 -5.18
C GLU A 69 -7.88 -5.37 -4.54
N GLU A 70 -8.71 -5.95 -5.35
CA GLU A 70 -9.93 -6.55 -4.85
C GLU A 70 -9.65 -7.70 -3.89
N GLY A 71 -8.61 -8.47 -4.17
CA GLY A 71 -8.24 -9.54 -3.27
C GLY A 71 -7.81 -9.03 -1.91
N LEU A 72 -7.11 -7.91 -1.92
CA LEU A 72 -6.68 -7.30 -0.68
C LEU A 72 -7.85 -6.78 0.13
N LYS A 73 -8.80 -6.17 -0.55
CA LYS A 73 -9.96 -5.64 0.13
C LYS A 73 -10.75 -6.73 0.83
N GLY A 74 -10.92 -7.84 0.16
CA GLY A 74 -11.61 -8.94 0.78
C GLY A 74 -10.89 -9.44 2.00
N SER A 75 -9.60 -9.57 1.89
CA SER A 75 -8.77 -10.04 2.99
C SER A 75 -8.80 -9.06 4.16
N GLU A 76 -8.66 -7.81 3.84
CA GLU A 76 -8.65 -6.78 4.86
C GLU A 76 -9.99 -6.68 5.58
N ALA A 77 -11.05 -6.77 4.82
CA ALA A 77 -12.37 -6.71 5.42
C ALA A 77 -12.58 -7.84 6.40
N ALA A 78 -12.14 -9.02 6.04
CA ALA A 78 -12.26 -10.16 6.93
C ALA A 78 -11.43 -9.96 8.18
N ALA A 79 -10.21 -9.52 8.00
CA ALA A 79 -9.34 -9.29 9.14
C ALA A 79 -9.89 -8.22 10.05
N LYS A 80 -10.38 -7.16 9.48
CA LYS A 80 -10.96 -6.08 10.26
C LYS A 80 -12.13 -6.56 11.07
N LYS A 81 -13.00 -7.31 10.44
CA LYS A 81 -14.14 -7.84 11.14
C LYS A 81 -13.71 -8.62 12.35
N ASP A 82 -12.80 -9.49 12.16
CA ASP A 82 -12.33 -10.31 13.26
C ASP A 82 -11.77 -9.46 14.36
N GLY A 83 -10.95 -8.52 14.01
CA GLY A 83 -10.33 -7.68 15.01
C GLY A 83 -11.30 -6.83 15.75
N ILE A 84 -12.16 -6.16 15.02
CA ILE A 84 -13.10 -5.25 15.64
C ILE A 84 -14.11 -6.00 16.47
N VAL A 85 -14.67 -7.00 15.93
CA VAL A 85 -15.68 -7.73 16.64
C VAL A 85 -15.14 -8.32 17.90
N ASN A 86 -13.98 -8.89 17.80
CA ASN A 86 -13.37 -9.47 18.97
C ASN A 86 -13.03 -8.42 20.00
N GLY A 87 -12.54 -7.32 19.55
CA GLY A 87 -12.21 -6.26 20.45
C GLY A 87 -13.42 -5.74 21.17
N VAL A 88 -14.54 -5.77 20.51
CA VAL A 88 -15.73 -5.23 21.07
C VAL A 88 -16.46 -6.23 21.91
N LYS A 89 -16.81 -7.31 21.32
CA LYS A 89 -17.61 -8.24 22.04
C LYS A 89 -16.78 -9.07 22.99
N ALA A 90 -15.56 -9.14 22.69
CA ALA A 90 -14.69 -9.86 23.62
C ALA A 90 -14.61 -9.07 24.87
#